data_49f138d2ad1ceb3b3cc955701bd348df
#
_entry.id   49f138d2ad1ceb3b3cc955701bd348df
#
_cell.length_a   1.000
_cell.length_b   1.000
_cell.length_c   1.000
_cell.angle_alpha   90.00
_cell.angle_beta   90.00
_cell.angle_gamma   90.00
#
_symmetry.space_group_name_H-M   'P 1'
#
loop_
_entity.id
_entity.type
_entity.pdbx_description
1 polymer ?
#
loop_
_entity_poly.entity_id
_entity_poly.type
_entity_poly.pdbx_seq_one_letter_code
_entity_poly.pdbx_strand_id
1 'polypeptide(L)'
;MNQTIIKEEIVGARNISTIFTMLVLFLAGLGFFLAGLSSYFDVNLLLISDTSEITFIPQGIALLFYGTGALGISIYVLLTLLWNVGSGYNEFSKLDNIVRIVRLGFPGKNRTVFLSYEFQNIKKLKFLIKQGLNPRCNILLVLKDKREIPLFPAQFLLNPNETERKAIELSNFLEVPLESLVV
;
A
#
# COMPACT_ATOMS: atom_id res chain seq x y z
N MET A 1 15.73 -29.05 7.94
CA MET A 1 15.78 -28.84 6.49
C MET A 1 16.43 -27.49 6.27
N ASN A 2 17.65 -27.43 5.72
CA ASN A 2 18.27 -26.15 5.40
C ASN A 2 17.57 -25.59 4.17
N GLN A 3 16.69 -24.62 4.39
CA GLN A 3 16.10 -23.87 3.29
C GLN A 3 17.22 -23.07 2.61
N THR A 4 17.43 -23.29 1.34
CA THR A 4 18.46 -22.59 0.55
C THR A 4 17.91 -21.33 -0.10
N ILE A 5 16.57 -21.23 -0.22
CA ILE A 5 15.85 -20.08 -0.79
C ILE A 5 14.64 -19.79 0.08
N ILE A 6 14.49 -18.53 0.49
CA ILE A 6 13.28 -17.99 1.11
C ILE A 6 12.65 -17.02 0.12
N LYS A 7 11.39 -17.24 -0.26
CA LYS A 7 10.62 -16.34 -1.09
C LYS A 7 9.39 -15.87 -0.35
N GLU A 8 9.25 -14.56 -0.18
CA GLU A 8 8.10 -13.93 0.47
C GLU A 8 7.33 -13.07 -0.51
N GLU A 9 6.07 -13.40 -0.73
CA GLU A 9 5.19 -12.63 -1.59
C GLU A 9 4.67 -11.40 -0.86
N ILE A 10 4.64 -10.27 -1.57
CA ILE A 10 4.14 -9.00 -1.07
C ILE A 10 2.81 -8.71 -1.73
N VAL A 11 1.78 -8.61 -0.90
CA VAL A 11 0.45 -8.19 -1.33
C VAL A 11 0.49 -6.69 -1.63
N GLY A 12 0.12 -6.31 -2.84
CA GLY A 12 0.03 -4.92 -3.27
C GLY A 12 -1.29 -4.25 -2.88
N ALA A 13 -1.81 -3.44 -3.79
CA ALA A 13 -3.05 -2.70 -3.58
C ALA A 13 -4.28 -3.60 -3.37
N ARG A 14 -4.26 -4.86 -3.81
CA ARG A 14 -5.38 -5.81 -3.71
C ARG A 14 -5.58 -6.33 -2.29
N ASN A 15 -5.87 -5.44 -1.36
CA ASN A 15 -6.28 -5.80 -0.01
C ASN A 15 -7.75 -5.39 0.25
N ILE A 16 -8.41 -6.05 1.20
CA ILE A 16 -9.83 -5.82 1.52
C ILE A 16 -10.09 -4.36 1.90
N SER A 17 -9.18 -3.75 2.67
CA SER A 17 -9.31 -2.35 3.09
C SER A 17 -9.33 -1.40 1.89
N THR A 18 -8.47 -1.60 0.89
CA THR A 18 -8.42 -0.76 -0.31
C THR A 18 -9.68 -0.93 -1.17
N ILE A 19 -10.18 -2.18 -1.30
CA ILE A 19 -11.44 -2.46 -2.01
C ILE A 19 -12.61 -1.76 -1.31
N PHE A 20 -12.69 -1.88 0.01
CA PHE A 20 -13.74 -1.22 0.80
C PHE A 20 -13.67 0.30 0.66
N THR A 21 -12.49 0.90 0.79
CA THR A 21 -12.30 2.34 0.60
C THR A 21 -12.73 2.80 -0.79
N MET A 22 -12.38 2.05 -1.83
CA MET A 22 -12.80 2.34 -3.21
C MET A 22 -14.32 2.32 -3.34
N LEU A 23 -14.99 1.30 -2.81
CA LEU A 23 -16.46 1.19 -2.87
C LEU A 23 -17.15 2.34 -2.12
N VAL A 24 -16.68 2.69 -0.93
CA VAL A 24 -17.25 3.80 -0.14
C VAL A 24 -17.08 5.12 -0.89
N LEU A 25 -15.89 5.40 -1.42
CA LEU A 25 -15.64 6.61 -2.20
C LEU A 25 -16.47 6.67 -3.48
N PHE A 26 -16.65 5.54 -4.16
CA PHE A 26 -17.46 5.45 -5.37
C PHE A 26 -18.93 5.73 -5.10
N LEU A 27 -19.51 5.06 -4.11
CA LEU A 27 -20.93 5.21 -3.76
C LEU A 27 -21.23 6.62 -3.23
N ALA A 28 -20.40 7.13 -2.32
CA ALA A 28 -20.56 8.48 -1.79
C ALA A 28 -20.35 9.54 -2.88
N GLY A 29 -19.32 9.38 -3.71
CA GLY A 29 -19.04 10.28 -4.83
C GLY A 29 -20.16 10.30 -5.85
N LEU A 30 -20.70 9.13 -6.19
CA LEU A 30 -21.85 9.01 -7.10
C LEU A 30 -23.10 9.68 -6.53
N GLY A 31 -23.38 9.46 -5.24
CA GLY A 31 -24.52 10.09 -4.56
C GLY A 31 -24.42 11.62 -4.56
N PHE A 32 -23.28 12.19 -4.19
CA PHE A 32 -23.07 13.64 -4.20
C PHE A 32 -23.11 14.22 -5.62
N PHE A 33 -22.52 13.52 -6.58
CA PHE A 33 -22.51 13.94 -7.97
C PHE A 33 -23.94 13.99 -8.55
N LEU A 34 -24.73 12.92 -8.33
CA LEU A 34 -26.12 12.88 -8.79
C LEU A 34 -27.00 13.90 -8.07
N ALA A 35 -26.80 14.11 -6.75
CA ALA A 35 -27.52 15.14 -6.01
C ALA A 35 -27.23 16.56 -6.55
N GLY A 36 -25.97 16.84 -6.85
CA GLY A 36 -25.59 18.11 -7.46
C GLY A 36 -26.16 18.31 -8.86
N LEU A 37 -26.20 17.24 -9.69
CA LEU A 37 -26.87 17.29 -11.00
C LEU A 37 -28.39 17.43 -10.89
N SER A 38 -29.01 16.72 -9.93
CA SER A 38 -30.42 16.88 -9.62
C SER A 38 -30.80 18.35 -9.36
N SER A 39 -30.00 18.98 -8.49
CA SER A 39 -30.17 20.39 -8.15
C SER A 39 -29.93 21.33 -9.33
N TYR A 40 -29.07 20.99 -10.28
CA TYR A 40 -28.82 21.81 -11.47
C TYR A 40 -29.91 21.73 -12.49
N PHE A 41 -30.51 20.53 -12.69
CA PHE A 41 -31.51 20.29 -13.69
C PHE A 41 -32.97 20.38 -13.16
N ASP A 42 -33.15 20.63 -11.85
CA ASP A 42 -34.43 20.56 -11.16
C ASP A 42 -35.19 19.24 -11.41
N VAL A 43 -34.42 18.13 -11.51
CA VAL A 43 -34.95 16.79 -11.78
C VAL A 43 -34.39 15.83 -10.74
N ASN A 44 -35.25 15.02 -10.12
CA ASN A 44 -34.77 14.02 -9.17
C ASN A 44 -34.06 12.86 -9.88
N LEU A 45 -32.72 12.82 -9.79
CA LEU A 45 -31.90 11.74 -10.33
C LEU A 45 -31.57 10.65 -9.29
N LEU A 46 -31.82 10.92 -8.00
CA LEU A 46 -31.62 9.98 -6.92
C LEU A 46 -32.88 9.18 -6.62
N LEU A 47 -32.78 7.85 -6.63
CA LEU A 47 -33.93 6.97 -6.35
C LEU A 47 -34.34 6.94 -4.87
N ILE A 48 -33.41 7.33 -3.97
CA ILE A 48 -33.55 7.16 -2.52
C ILE A 48 -34.04 8.44 -1.84
N SER A 49 -33.72 9.61 -2.38
CA SER A 49 -33.96 10.90 -1.77
C SER A 49 -34.30 11.93 -2.85
N ASP A 50 -35.31 12.76 -2.59
CA ASP A 50 -35.61 13.89 -3.47
C ASP A 50 -34.60 15.01 -3.21
N THR A 51 -33.80 15.29 -4.20
CA THR A 51 -32.73 16.31 -4.17
C THR A 51 -32.99 17.46 -5.14
N SER A 52 -34.14 17.47 -5.81
CA SER A 52 -34.50 18.54 -6.73
C SER A 52 -34.77 19.88 -6.01
N GLU A 53 -35.20 19.83 -4.73
CA GLU A 53 -35.40 21.02 -3.90
C GLU A 53 -34.12 21.69 -3.37
N ILE A 54 -32.97 21.06 -3.56
CA ILE A 54 -31.67 21.62 -3.11
C ILE A 54 -31.31 22.78 -4.02
N THR A 55 -31.14 23.98 -3.46
CA THR A 55 -30.71 25.14 -4.24
C THR A 55 -29.31 24.89 -4.84
N PHE A 56 -29.19 25.12 -6.16
CA PHE A 56 -27.94 24.86 -6.85
C PHE A 56 -26.76 25.69 -6.30
N ILE A 57 -27.01 26.99 -6.05
CA ILE A 57 -26.00 27.87 -5.40
C ILE A 57 -26.49 28.20 -3.99
N PRO A 58 -25.73 27.88 -2.94
CA PRO A 58 -24.36 27.32 -2.95
C PRO A 58 -24.27 25.78 -2.84
N GLN A 59 -25.34 25.07 -2.50
CA GLN A 59 -25.30 23.68 -2.05
C GLN A 59 -25.04 22.70 -3.20
N GLY A 60 -25.77 22.80 -4.30
CA GLY A 60 -25.64 21.90 -5.45
C GLY A 60 -24.25 21.95 -6.08
N ILE A 61 -23.65 23.13 -6.19
CA ILE A 61 -22.29 23.29 -6.72
C ILE A 61 -21.23 22.65 -5.81
N ALA A 62 -21.41 22.75 -4.50
CA ALA A 62 -20.54 22.07 -3.54
C ALA A 62 -20.63 20.55 -3.65
N LEU A 63 -21.86 20.02 -3.79
CA LEU A 63 -22.10 18.60 -3.99
C LEU A 63 -21.45 18.08 -5.29
N LEU A 64 -21.57 18.82 -6.39
CA LEU A 64 -20.91 18.48 -7.65
C LEU A 64 -19.38 18.46 -7.50
N PHE A 65 -18.81 19.46 -6.85
CA PHE A 65 -17.38 19.56 -6.64
C PHE A 65 -16.85 18.36 -5.83
N TYR A 66 -17.43 18.08 -4.65
CA TYR A 66 -17.01 16.96 -3.82
C TYR A 66 -17.32 15.60 -4.46
N GLY A 67 -18.47 15.48 -5.13
CA GLY A 67 -18.83 14.26 -5.86
C GLY A 67 -17.86 13.93 -6.98
N THR A 68 -17.50 14.92 -7.80
CA THR A 68 -16.50 14.77 -8.87
C THR A 68 -15.12 14.40 -8.32
N GLY A 69 -14.69 15.07 -7.25
CA GLY A 69 -13.43 14.78 -6.58
C GLY A 69 -13.38 13.35 -6.01
N ALA A 70 -14.44 12.93 -5.32
CA ALA A 70 -14.53 11.58 -4.76
C ALA A 70 -14.56 10.50 -5.84
N LEU A 71 -15.29 10.70 -6.95
CA LEU A 71 -15.29 9.80 -8.10
C LEU A 71 -13.89 9.71 -8.74
N GLY A 72 -13.19 10.83 -8.92
CA GLY A 72 -11.83 10.85 -9.44
C GLY A 72 -10.87 10.04 -8.57
N ILE A 73 -10.92 10.22 -7.25
CA ILE A 73 -10.11 9.44 -6.30
C ILE A 73 -10.50 7.96 -6.36
N SER A 74 -11.80 7.63 -6.41
CA SER A 74 -12.26 6.25 -6.52
C SER A 74 -11.74 5.56 -7.78
N ILE A 75 -11.78 6.23 -8.93
CA ILE A 75 -11.22 5.73 -10.20
C ILE A 75 -9.71 5.50 -10.06
N TYR A 76 -8.98 6.43 -9.45
CA TYR A 76 -7.56 6.26 -9.20
C TYR A 76 -7.27 5.02 -8.34
N VAL A 77 -8.02 4.83 -7.23
CA VAL A 77 -7.88 3.64 -6.37
C VAL A 77 -8.25 2.37 -7.14
N LEU A 78 -9.31 2.40 -7.96
CA LEU A 78 -9.68 1.27 -8.83
C LEU A 78 -8.53 0.88 -9.78
N LEU A 79 -7.88 1.86 -10.41
CA LEU A 79 -6.74 1.60 -11.28
C LEU A 79 -5.56 0.99 -10.52
N THR A 80 -5.28 1.42 -9.29
CA THR A 80 -4.23 0.79 -8.46
C THR A 80 -4.56 -0.66 -8.13
N LEU A 81 -5.84 -0.98 -7.90
CA LEU A 81 -6.33 -2.35 -7.66
C LEU A 81 -6.21 -3.22 -8.92
N LEU A 82 -6.65 -2.70 -10.08
CA LEU A 82 -6.58 -3.43 -11.35
C LEU A 82 -5.14 -3.78 -11.72
N TRP A 83 -4.23 -2.85 -11.54
CA TRP A 83 -2.81 -3.03 -11.84
C TRP A 83 -2.01 -3.70 -10.73
N ASN A 84 -2.65 -3.96 -9.57
CA ASN A 84 -2.03 -4.54 -8.38
C ASN A 84 -0.72 -3.83 -8.00
N VAL A 85 -0.76 -2.50 -7.96
CA VAL A 85 0.39 -1.65 -7.67
C VAL A 85 0.95 -1.97 -6.28
N GLY A 86 2.28 -2.01 -6.16
CA GLY A 86 2.98 -2.31 -4.91
C GLY A 86 3.11 -3.80 -4.59
N SER A 87 2.51 -4.70 -5.38
CA SER A 87 2.75 -6.15 -5.25
C SER A 87 4.15 -6.54 -5.71
N GLY A 88 4.57 -7.72 -5.33
CA GLY A 88 5.85 -8.25 -5.73
C GLY A 88 6.32 -9.36 -4.82
N TYR A 89 7.62 -9.55 -4.71
CA TYR A 89 8.21 -10.53 -3.81
C TYR A 89 9.61 -10.12 -3.35
N ASN A 90 10.01 -10.67 -2.21
CA ASN A 90 11.38 -10.68 -1.76
C ASN A 90 11.90 -12.11 -1.86
N GLU A 91 13.06 -12.29 -2.48
CA GLU A 91 13.72 -13.57 -2.61
C GLU A 91 15.11 -13.48 -2.00
N PHE A 92 15.39 -14.38 -1.08
CA PHE A 92 16.67 -14.51 -0.40
C PHE A 92 17.27 -15.85 -0.83
N SER A 93 18.31 -15.84 -1.67
CA SER A 93 18.95 -17.05 -2.21
C SER A 93 20.36 -17.21 -1.64
N LYS A 94 20.55 -18.26 -0.83
CA LYS A 94 21.92 -18.68 -0.39
C LYS A 94 22.70 -19.31 -1.53
N LEU A 95 22.03 -19.86 -2.55
CA LEU A 95 22.69 -20.46 -3.70
C LEU A 95 23.42 -19.41 -4.55
N ASP A 96 22.76 -18.29 -4.77
CA ASP A 96 23.28 -17.19 -5.58
C ASP A 96 23.99 -16.13 -4.70
N ASN A 97 23.85 -16.20 -3.37
CA ASN A 97 24.29 -15.19 -2.40
C ASN A 97 23.71 -13.79 -2.67
N ILE A 98 22.42 -13.74 -3.09
CA ILE A 98 21.76 -12.51 -3.53
C ILE A 98 20.40 -12.37 -2.84
N VAL A 99 20.06 -11.13 -2.48
CA VAL A 99 18.70 -10.70 -2.13
C VAL A 99 18.11 -9.99 -3.34
N ARG A 100 16.96 -10.49 -3.83
CA ARG A 100 16.19 -9.88 -4.91
C ARG A 100 14.91 -9.29 -4.35
N ILE A 101 14.65 -8.02 -4.64
CA ILE A 101 13.44 -7.30 -4.25
C ILE A 101 12.75 -6.85 -5.52
N VAL A 102 11.55 -7.39 -5.77
CA VAL A 102 10.75 -7.07 -6.94
C VAL A 102 9.48 -6.37 -6.51
N ARG A 103 9.16 -5.25 -7.15
CA ARG A 103 7.91 -4.50 -6.92
C ARG A 103 7.28 -4.11 -8.24
N LEU A 104 5.95 -4.20 -8.31
CA LEU A 104 5.17 -3.75 -9.46
C LEU A 104 4.68 -2.32 -9.22
N GLY A 105 4.98 -1.45 -10.17
CA GLY A 105 4.46 -0.09 -10.23
C GLY A 105 3.28 0.06 -11.18
N PHE A 106 2.98 1.31 -11.53
CA PHE A 106 2.01 1.64 -12.57
C PHE A 106 2.46 1.12 -13.95
N PRO A 107 1.51 0.85 -14.87
CA PRO A 107 1.83 0.46 -16.23
C PRO A 107 2.71 1.51 -16.94
N GLY A 108 3.80 1.06 -17.55
CA GLY A 108 4.74 1.91 -18.24
C GLY A 108 6.04 1.16 -18.53
N LYS A 109 7.03 1.84 -19.12
CA LYS A 109 8.32 1.25 -19.49
C LYS A 109 9.06 0.65 -18.28
N ASN A 110 8.91 1.24 -17.09
CA ASN A 110 9.57 0.83 -15.85
C ASN A 110 8.57 0.29 -14.82
N ARG A 111 7.58 -0.51 -15.26
CA ARG A 111 6.56 -1.08 -14.38
C ARG A 111 7.14 -1.93 -13.26
N THR A 112 8.18 -2.69 -13.55
CA THR A 112 8.81 -3.58 -12.57
C THR A 112 10.07 -2.94 -12.03
N VAL A 113 10.07 -2.63 -10.73
CA VAL A 113 11.27 -2.22 -10.01
C VAL A 113 11.96 -3.49 -9.54
N PHE A 114 13.18 -3.70 -10.02
CA PHE A 114 14.02 -4.83 -9.68
C PHE A 114 15.28 -4.34 -8.96
N LEU A 115 15.46 -4.75 -7.72
CA LEU A 115 16.65 -4.46 -6.92
C LEU A 115 17.31 -5.78 -6.55
N SER A 116 18.63 -5.86 -6.73
CA SER A 116 19.40 -7.02 -6.34
C SER A 116 20.62 -6.59 -5.53
N TYR A 117 20.87 -7.29 -4.41
CA TYR A 117 21.97 -6.99 -3.49
C TYR A 117 22.65 -8.28 -3.11
N GLU A 118 23.98 -8.30 -3.22
CA GLU A 118 24.79 -9.42 -2.74
C GLU A 118 24.82 -9.45 -1.21
N PHE A 119 24.84 -10.63 -0.60
CA PHE A 119 24.92 -10.79 0.86
C PHE A 119 26.13 -10.06 1.45
N GLN A 120 27.26 -10.04 0.73
CA GLN A 120 28.48 -9.34 1.15
C GLN A 120 28.27 -7.83 1.33
N ASN A 121 27.32 -7.22 0.63
CA ASN A 121 27.03 -5.79 0.70
C ASN A 121 26.03 -5.44 1.81
N ILE A 122 25.47 -6.45 2.49
CA ILE A 122 24.54 -6.26 3.60
C ILE A 122 25.34 -6.11 4.88
N LYS A 123 25.05 -5.07 5.64
CA LYS A 123 25.70 -4.79 6.92
C LYS A 123 24.94 -5.38 8.10
N LYS A 124 23.61 -5.17 8.13
CA LYS A 124 22.70 -5.61 9.19
C LYS A 124 21.25 -5.54 8.76
N LEU A 125 20.40 -6.22 9.51
CA LEU A 125 18.94 -5.98 9.49
C LEU A 125 18.59 -5.04 10.64
N LYS A 126 17.64 -4.13 10.38
CA LYS A 126 17.15 -3.18 11.37
C LYS A 126 15.65 -3.39 11.53
N PHE A 127 15.23 -3.72 12.75
CA PHE A 127 13.83 -3.84 13.11
C PHE A 127 13.40 -2.55 13.82
N LEU A 128 12.49 -1.79 13.20
CA LEU A 128 11.97 -0.55 13.73
C LEU A 128 10.56 -0.75 14.24
N ILE A 129 10.33 -0.40 15.52
CA ILE A 129 9.01 -0.32 16.12
C ILE A 129 8.71 1.16 16.34
N LYS A 130 7.76 1.71 15.60
CA LYS A 130 7.25 3.04 15.84
C LYS A 130 6.07 2.95 16.80
N GLN A 131 6.24 3.45 18.03
CA GLN A 131 5.17 3.53 19.02
C GLN A 131 4.27 4.74 18.75
N GLY A 132 2.96 4.61 19.04
CA GLY A 132 1.99 5.67 18.89
C GLY A 132 0.56 5.15 18.81
N LEU A 133 -0.39 6.02 18.46
CA LEU A 133 -1.81 5.65 18.26
C LEU A 133 -2.01 4.60 17.15
N ASN A 134 -1.07 4.49 16.22
CA ASN A 134 -1.06 3.49 15.17
C ASN A 134 0.36 2.90 15.08
N PRO A 135 0.68 1.90 15.94
CA PRO A 135 2.01 1.33 15.98
C PRO A 135 2.34 0.66 14.64
N ARG A 136 3.56 0.88 14.14
CA ARG A 136 4.03 0.30 12.87
C ARG A 136 5.37 -0.36 13.10
N CYS A 137 5.52 -1.54 12.55
CA CYS A 137 6.79 -2.26 12.53
C CYS A 137 7.35 -2.27 11.11
N ASN A 138 8.65 -2.08 10.97
CA ASN A 138 9.34 -2.18 9.68
C ASN A 138 10.61 -3.00 9.82
N ILE A 139 10.90 -3.80 8.80
CA ILE A 139 12.19 -4.48 8.67
C ILE A 139 12.94 -3.81 7.53
N LEU A 140 14.10 -3.25 7.85
CA LEU A 140 14.98 -2.58 6.91
C LEU A 140 16.25 -3.39 6.68
N LEU A 141 16.63 -3.52 5.42
CA LEU A 141 17.92 -4.04 5.01
C LEU A 141 18.91 -2.87 4.97
N VAL A 142 19.94 -2.88 5.83
CA VAL A 142 20.96 -1.84 5.88
C VAL A 142 22.19 -2.33 5.12
N LEU A 143 22.55 -1.61 4.08
CA LEU A 143 23.73 -1.89 3.27
C LEU A 143 24.99 -1.28 3.88
N LYS A 144 26.16 -1.70 3.40
CA LYS A 144 27.47 -1.15 3.82
C LYS A 144 27.62 0.33 3.44
N ASP A 145 26.95 0.78 2.39
CA ASP A 145 26.89 2.18 1.94
C ASP A 145 25.90 3.06 2.73
N LYS A 146 25.35 2.52 3.84
CA LYS A 146 24.38 3.17 4.74
C LYS A 146 22.97 3.36 4.15
N ARG A 147 22.66 2.85 2.97
CA ARG A 147 21.28 2.86 2.46
C ARG A 147 20.42 1.90 3.26
N GLU A 148 19.23 2.34 3.61
CA GLU A 148 18.20 1.55 4.30
C GLU A 148 17.07 1.22 3.33
N ILE A 149 16.82 -0.06 3.10
CA ILE A 149 15.84 -0.54 2.12
C ILE A 149 14.74 -1.28 2.87
N PRO A 150 13.48 -0.81 2.81
CA PRO A 150 12.37 -1.50 3.44
C PRO A 150 12.08 -2.82 2.71
N LEU A 151 12.12 -3.92 3.46
CA LEU A 151 11.81 -5.25 2.92
C LEU A 151 10.30 -5.45 2.76
N PHE A 152 9.50 -4.87 3.67
CA PHE A 152 8.05 -5.01 3.68
C PHE A 152 7.36 -3.66 3.68
N PRO A 153 6.20 -3.52 3.00
CA PRO A 153 5.35 -2.35 3.16
C PRO A 153 4.85 -2.24 4.59
N ALA A 154 4.74 -1.03 5.13
CA ALA A 154 4.31 -0.79 6.51
C ALA A 154 2.92 -1.38 6.85
N GLN A 155 2.07 -1.61 5.86
CA GLN A 155 0.75 -2.23 6.00
C GLN A 155 0.80 -3.76 6.19
N PHE A 156 1.90 -4.39 5.81
CA PHE A 156 2.05 -5.86 5.85
C PHE A 156 2.40 -6.37 7.25
N LEU A 157 2.94 -5.51 8.11
CA LEU A 157 3.51 -5.85 9.41
C LEU A 157 2.63 -5.30 10.53
N LEU A 158 1.42 -5.89 10.71
CA LEU A 158 0.45 -5.44 11.70
C LEU A 158 0.72 -6.00 13.11
N ASN A 159 1.39 -7.16 13.21
CA ASN A 159 1.66 -7.82 14.49
C ASN A 159 3.14 -7.70 14.86
N PRO A 160 3.51 -6.94 15.91
CA PRO A 160 4.90 -6.76 16.32
C PRO A 160 5.64 -8.09 16.56
N ASN A 161 4.99 -9.05 17.25
CA ASN A 161 5.61 -10.33 17.59
C ASN A 161 5.91 -11.20 16.36
N GLU A 162 5.00 -11.21 15.38
CA GLU A 162 5.23 -11.93 14.11
C GLU A 162 6.32 -11.28 13.27
N THR A 163 6.35 -9.94 13.27
CA THR A 163 7.35 -9.17 12.54
C THR A 163 8.74 -9.37 13.14
N GLU A 164 8.84 -9.38 14.47
CA GLU A 164 10.10 -9.64 15.16
C GLU A 164 10.61 -11.06 14.87
N ARG A 165 9.71 -12.06 14.92
CA ARG A 165 10.08 -13.44 14.58
C ARG A 165 10.59 -13.57 13.16
N LYS A 166 9.95 -12.88 12.20
CA LYS A 166 10.43 -12.82 10.80
C LYS A 166 11.78 -12.12 10.69
N ALA A 167 11.99 -11.03 11.43
CA ALA A 167 13.27 -10.34 11.43
C ALA A 167 14.42 -11.23 11.95
N ILE A 168 14.14 -12.00 13.02
CA ILE A 168 15.11 -12.98 13.57
C ILE A 168 15.38 -14.09 12.56
N GLU A 169 14.34 -14.64 11.93
CA GLU A 169 14.48 -15.69 10.91
C GLU A 169 15.34 -15.22 9.73
N LEU A 170 15.06 -14.03 9.20
CA LEU A 170 15.84 -13.43 8.11
C LEU A 170 17.28 -13.09 8.52
N SER A 171 17.48 -12.60 9.75
CA SER A 171 18.82 -12.31 10.30
C SER A 171 19.67 -13.59 10.37
N ASN A 172 19.09 -14.68 10.87
CA ASN A 172 19.75 -15.98 10.94
C ASN A 172 20.02 -16.55 9.53
N PHE A 173 19.08 -16.36 8.61
CA PHE A 173 19.24 -16.83 7.23
C PHE A 173 20.35 -16.08 6.50
N LEU A 174 20.41 -14.75 6.64
CA LEU A 174 21.41 -13.89 6.00
C LEU A 174 22.75 -13.87 6.75
N GLU A 175 22.80 -14.43 7.97
CA GLU A 175 24.00 -14.43 8.85
C GLU A 175 24.51 -13.01 9.16
N VAL A 176 23.54 -12.06 9.33
CA VAL A 176 23.83 -10.66 9.65
C VAL A 176 23.24 -10.26 10.99
N PRO A 177 23.83 -9.30 11.73
CA PRO A 177 23.29 -8.86 13.01
C PRO A 177 21.93 -8.18 12.85
N LEU A 178 21.02 -8.44 13.81
CA LEU A 178 19.73 -7.76 13.95
C LEU A 178 19.85 -6.62 14.97
N GLU A 179 19.50 -5.42 14.55
CA GLU A 179 19.38 -4.26 15.43
C GLU A 179 17.89 -3.92 15.62
N SER A 180 17.43 -3.94 16.87
CA SER A 180 16.07 -3.55 17.23
C SER A 180 16.07 -2.12 17.78
N LEU A 181 15.24 -1.25 17.22
CA LEU A 181 15.07 0.14 17.65
C LEU A 181 13.59 0.43 17.86
N VAL A 182 13.29 1.00 19.02
CA VAL A 182 11.97 1.52 19.36
C VAL A 182 12.02 3.04 19.26
N VAL A 183 11.15 3.64 18.45
CA VAL A 183 11.08 5.08 18.15
C VAL A 183 9.70 5.62 18.46
#